data_6592417e7fa4a71b6c0b8a558cf8174f
#
_entry.id   6592417e7fa4a71b6c0b8a558cf8174f
#
_cell.length_a   1.000
_cell.length_b   1.000
_cell.length_c   1.000
_cell.angle_alpha   90.00
_cell.angle_beta   90.00
_cell.angle_gamma   90.00
#
_symmetry.space_group_name_H-M   'P 1'
#
loop_
_entity.id
_entity.type
_entity.pdbx_description
1 polymer ?
#
loop_
_entity_poly.entity_id
_entity_poly.type
_entity_poly.pdbx_seq_one_letter_code
_entity_poly.pdbx_strand_id
1 'polypeptide(L)'
;MLPDALPRQLERAPQQVPFLPKEQPEFRLRGGWKGTAELLRADFEEKIQVVHKKDLKNRADYARITTLYTGLVLRARQPGDRFRPAGRGLSKPLRKWMNEAGVPNELRDTLPLLASGSEILWVCGEGFADGLAPDTESRWILHLDAEIETQEEKTNEYAR
;
A
#
# COMPACT_ATOMS: atom_id res chain seq x y z
N MET A 1 26.79 17.53 -14.57
CA MET A 1 26.32 17.54 -14.55
C MET A 1 25.32 17.21 -14.53
N LEU A 2 24.89 17.02 -14.45
CA LEU A 2 24.14 16.75 -14.36
C LEU A 2 23.16 16.62 -14.49
N PRO A 3 22.95 16.40 -14.46
CA PRO A 3 21.88 16.34 -14.43
C PRO A 3 20.87 15.90 -14.64
N ASP A 4 20.90 15.57 -15.06
CA ASP A 4 19.96 15.20 -15.34
C ASP A 4 18.79 15.19 -14.51
N ALA A 5 17.86 15.91 -14.83
CA ALA A 5 16.73 16.11 -13.99
C ALA A 5 15.84 14.89 -13.86
N LEU A 6 15.72 14.10 -14.90
CA LEU A 6 14.81 12.98 -14.89
C LEU A 6 15.21 11.87 -13.95
N PRO A 7 16.46 11.37 -14.01
CA PRO A 7 16.87 10.39 -13.03
C PRO A 7 16.80 10.93 -11.61
N ARG A 8 17.08 12.21 -11.46
CA ARG A 8 17.00 12.80 -10.13
C ARG A 8 15.60 12.87 -9.59
N GLN A 9 14.62 13.09 -10.46
CA GLN A 9 13.23 13.10 -10.00
C GLN A 9 12.81 11.76 -9.48
N LEU A 10 13.22 10.69 -10.16
CA LEU A 10 12.93 9.36 -9.68
C LEU A 10 13.65 9.06 -8.39
N GLU A 11 14.88 9.53 -8.26
CA GLU A 11 15.64 9.33 -7.05
C GLU A 11 15.13 10.17 -5.89
N ARG A 12 14.49 11.29 -6.21
CA ARG A 12 13.96 12.16 -5.17
C ARG A 12 12.70 11.65 -4.54
N ALA A 13 12.03 10.70 -5.20
CA ALA A 13 10.88 10.11 -4.55
C ALA A 13 11.35 9.50 -3.24
N PRO A 14 10.65 9.76 -2.14
CA PRO A 14 11.10 9.31 -0.84
C PRO A 14 10.98 7.81 -0.69
N GLN A 15 11.82 7.25 0.17
CA GLN A 15 11.69 5.84 0.52
C GLN A 15 10.54 5.62 1.49
N GLN A 16 10.12 6.67 2.16
CA GLN A 16 9.11 6.60 3.20
C GLN A 16 8.34 7.91 3.26
N VAL A 17 7.03 7.81 3.39
CA VAL A 17 6.18 8.99 3.59
C VAL A 17 5.25 8.71 4.76
N PRO A 18 4.85 9.76 5.50
CA PRO A 18 3.88 9.56 6.56
C PRO A 18 2.54 9.15 5.96
N PHE A 19 1.81 8.32 6.70
CA PHE A 19 0.48 7.90 6.27
C PHE A 19 -0.53 8.92 6.78
N LEU A 20 -1.04 9.75 5.86
CA LEU A 20 -1.94 10.85 6.19
C LEU A 20 -3.09 10.88 5.17
N PRO A 21 -4.05 9.95 5.27
CA PRO A 21 -5.08 9.84 4.23
C PRO A 21 -5.98 11.06 4.12
N LYS A 22 -6.13 11.81 5.21
CA LYS A 22 -6.97 13.02 5.16
C LYS A 22 -6.25 14.19 4.53
N GLU A 23 -4.94 14.33 4.81
CA GLU A 23 -4.15 15.46 4.34
C GLU A 23 -3.47 15.17 3.02
N GLN A 24 -3.02 13.94 2.83
CA GLN A 24 -2.28 13.55 1.65
C GLN A 24 -2.81 12.22 1.12
N PRO A 25 -3.94 12.25 0.41
CA PRO A 25 -4.51 11.00 -0.11
C PRO A 25 -3.71 10.39 -1.25
N GLU A 26 -2.82 11.17 -1.87
CA GLU A 26 -1.95 10.63 -2.91
C GLU A 26 -0.53 10.59 -2.41
N PHE A 27 0.20 9.54 -2.80
CA PHE A 27 1.58 9.41 -2.36
C PHE A 27 2.44 8.84 -3.49
N ARG A 28 3.75 9.11 -3.39
CA ARG A 28 4.74 8.57 -4.30
C ARG A 28 5.88 8.02 -3.49
N LEU A 29 6.40 6.89 -3.93
CA LEU A 29 7.52 6.23 -3.29
C LEU A 29 8.57 5.86 -4.33
N ARG A 30 9.80 5.69 -3.84
CA ARG A 30 10.92 5.34 -4.70
C ARG A 30 10.60 4.08 -5.51
N GLY A 31 11.12 4.02 -6.72
CA GLY A 31 10.87 2.91 -7.63
C GLY A 31 9.75 3.19 -8.61
N GLY A 32 9.27 4.43 -8.67
CA GLY A 32 8.23 4.81 -9.62
C GLY A 32 6.83 4.50 -9.13
N TRP A 33 6.66 4.24 -7.85
CA TRP A 33 5.35 3.91 -7.30
C TRP A 33 4.54 5.16 -7.03
N LYS A 34 3.27 5.11 -7.39
CA LYS A 34 2.29 6.13 -7.01
C LYS A 34 1.07 5.42 -6.46
N GLY A 35 0.44 6.04 -5.47
CA GLY A 35 -0.69 5.39 -4.85
C GLY A 35 -1.67 6.37 -4.25
N THR A 36 -2.76 5.81 -3.75
CA THR A 36 -3.81 6.56 -3.09
C THR A 36 -4.18 5.90 -1.77
N ALA A 37 -4.53 6.74 -0.82
CA ALA A 37 -5.06 6.32 0.48
C ALA A 37 -6.34 7.11 0.70
N GLU A 38 -7.47 6.48 0.43
CA GLU A 38 -8.75 7.15 0.47
C GLU A 38 -9.60 6.67 1.64
N LEU A 39 -10.35 7.60 2.23
CA LEU A 39 -11.30 7.27 3.28
C LEU A 39 -12.71 7.33 2.70
N LEU A 40 -13.44 6.23 2.84
CA LEU A 40 -14.79 6.09 2.34
C LEU A 40 -15.74 5.89 3.51
N ARG A 41 -16.92 6.48 3.41
CA ARG A 41 -17.92 6.27 4.46
C ARG A 41 -18.62 4.94 4.23
N ALA A 42 -18.85 4.24 5.32
CA ALA A 42 -19.46 2.92 5.25
C ALA A 42 -20.94 2.97 4.87
N ASP A 43 -21.56 4.14 4.96
CA ASP A 43 -22.95 4.25 4.53
C ASP A 43 -23.12 4.21 3.02
N PHE A 44 -22.02 4.03 2.28
CA PHE A 44 -22.06 3.71 0.87
C PHE A 44 -21.98 2.21 0.63
N GLU A 45 -22.57 1.44 1.51
CA GLU A 45 -22.51 -0.02 1.45
C GLU A 45 -22.91 -0.58 0.11
N GLU A 46 -23.96 -0.02 -0.49
CA GLU A 46 -24.42 -0.53 -1.77
C GLU A 46 -23.34 -0.39 -2.84
N LYS A 47 -22.62 0.70 -2.84
CA LYS A 47 -21.53 0.88 -3.80
C LYS A 47 -20.36 -0.04 -3.51
N ILE A 48 -20.13 -0.30 -2.22
CA ILE A 48 -19.04 -1.19 -1.83
C ILE A 48 -19.33 -2.61 -2.29
N GLN A 49 -20.57 -3.03 -2.23
CA GLN A 49 -20.94 -4.38 -2.63
C GLN A 49 -20.78 -4.61 -4.13
N VAL A 50 -20.81 -3.56 -4.92
CA VAL A 50 -20.66 -3.68 -6.37
C VAL A 50 -19.18 -3.73 -6.77
N VAL A 51 -18.27 -3.40 -5.86
CA VAL A 51 -16.85 -3.39 -6.14
C VAL A 51 -16.34 -4.81 -6.35
N HIS A 52 -15.44 -4.98 -7.31
CA HIS A 52 -14.85 -6.28 -7.58
C HIS A 52 -14.19 -6.85 -6.34
N LYS A 53 -14.27 -8.18 -6.20
CA LYS A 53 -13.71 -8.84 -5.04
C LYS A 53 -12.24 -8.54 -4.83
N LYS A 54 -11.48 -8.36 -5.91
CA LYS A 54 -10.05 -8.08 -5.79
C LYS A 54 -9.78 -6.73 -5.13
N ASP A 55 -10.77 -5.83 -5.11
CA ASP A 55 -10.58 -4.55 -4.44
C ASP A 55 -10.89 -4.64 -2.95
N LEU A 56 -11.59 -5.67 -2.51
CA LEU A 56 -11.94 -5.80 -1.11
C LEU A 56 -10.72 -6.01 -0.23
N LYS A 57 -9.71 -6.68 -0.75
CA LYS A 57 -8.48 -6.92 0.02
C LYS A 57 -7.71 -5.64 0.31
N ASN A 58 -7.99 -4.57 -0.45
CA ASN A 58 -7.34 -3.28 -0.26
C ASN A 58 -8.14 -2.35 0.63
N ARG A 59 -9.12 -2.89 1.36
CA ARG A 59 -9.97 -2.10 2.24
C ARG A 59 -9.84 -2.57 3.67
N ALA A 60 -9.88 -1.62 4.59
CA ALA A 60 -9.73 -1.91 6.00
C ALA A 60 -10.58 -0.96 6.83
N ASP A 61 -10.84 -1.35 8.07
CA ASP A 61 -11.53 -0.51 9.04
C ASP A 61 -10.54 0.53 9.55
N TYR A 62 -10.74 1.78 9.17
CA TYR A 62 -9.80 2.83 9.49
C TYR A 62 -9.69 3.07 10.99
N ALA A 63 -10.83 3.06 11.70
CA ALA A 63 -10.80 3.28 13.15
C ALA A 63 -10.00 2.19 13.86
N ARG A 64 -10.13 0.95 13.39
CA ARG A 64 -9.37 -0.14 14.00
C ARG A 64 -7.88 0.05 13.81
N ILE A 65 -7.48 0.47 12.62
CA ILE A 65 -6.07 0.72 12.36
C ILE A 65 -5.53 1.81 13.27
N THR A 66 -6.24 2.93 13.36
CA THR A 66 -5.74 4.07 14.14
C THR A 66 -5.83 3.83 15.65
N THR A 67 -6.70 2.92 16.08
CA THR A 67 -6.78 2.56 17.49
C THR A 67 -5.66 1.61 17.90
N LEU A 68 -5.32 0.66 17.02
CA LEU A 68 -4.35 -0.38 17.36
C LEU A 68 -2.91 0.01 17.06
N TYR A 69 -2.68 0.94 16.15
CA TYR A 69 -1.34 1.22 15.65
C TYR A 69 -1.03 2.70 15.66
N THR A 70 0.24 3.03 15.87
CA THR A 70 0.72 4.40 15.83
C THR A 70 1.92 4.48 14.90
N GLY A 71 2.31 5.72 14.56
CA GLY A 71 3.50 5.92 13.74
C GLY A 71 3.40 5.31 12.37
N LEU A 72 2.21 5.41 11.76
CA LEU A 72 1.96 4.77 10.48
C LEU A 72 2.71 5.47 9.36
N VAL A 73 3.39 4.67 8.53
CA VAL A 73 4.13 5.17 7.37
C VAL A 73 3.89 4.26 6.19
N LEU A 74 4.06 4.83 5.01
CA LEU A 74 4.11 4.06 3.76
C LEU A 74 5.57 3.97 3.36
N ARG A 75 6.06 2.75 3.13
CA ARG A 75 7.47 2.53 2.85
C ARG A 75 7.69 1.17 2.22
N ALA A 76 8.90 0.94 1.73
CA ALA A 76 9.32 -0.39 1.32
C ALA A 76 9.78 -1.18 2.53
N ARG A 77 10.08 -2.48 2.32
CA ARG A 77 10.42 -3.38 3.41
C ARG A 77 11.74 -3.01 4.09
N GLN A 78 11.83 -3.40 5.34
CA GLN A 78 13.03 -3.24 6.14
C GLN A 78 13.30 -4.55 6.87
N PRO A 79 14.56 -4.81 7.25
CA PRO A 79 14.88 -6.02 8.03
C PRO A 79 14.05 -6.08 9.30
N GLY A 80 13.57 -7.27 9.61
CA GLY A 80 12.77 -7.48 10.81
C GLY A 80 11.29 -7.30 10.63
N ASP A 81 10.84 -6.88 9.46
CA ASP A 81 9.40 -6.71 9.21
C ASP A 81 8.66 -8.04 9.35
N ARG A 82 7.46 -7.95 9.90
CA ARG A 82 6.59 -9.12 10.09
C ARG A 82 5.20 -8.82 9.53
N PHE A 83 4.59 -9.86 8.96
CA PHE A 83 3.28 -9.73 8.32
C PHE A 83 2.41 -10.92 8.71
N ARG A 84 1.13 -10.63 8.99
CA ARG A 84 0.13 -11.65 9.26
C ARG A 84 -0.89 -11.63 8.13
N PRO A 85 -0.76 -12.52 7.15
CA PRO A 85 -1.70 -12.53 6.02
C PRO A 85 -3.13 -12.79 6.48
N ALA A 86 -4.09 -12.18 5.78
CA ALA A 86 -5.49 -12.36 6.11
C ALA A 86 -5.89 -13.83 6.04
N GLY A 87 -6.70 -14.24 7.01
CA GLY A 87 -7.23 -15.61 7.03
C GLY A 87 -6.28 -16.65 7.60
N ARG A 88 -5.04 -16.29 7.92
CA ARG A 88 -4.08 -17.28 8.41
C ARG A 88 -3.79 -17.19 9.88
N GLY A 89 -4.01 -16.02 10.47
CA GLY A 89 -3.84 -15.85 11.91
C GLY A 89 -2.42 -15.98 12.44
N LEU A 90 -1.43 -16.20 11.59
CA LEU A 90 -0.05 -16.39 12.00
C LEU A 90 0.83 -15.30 11.42
N SER A 91 1.62 -14.68 12.29
CA SER A 91 2.62 -13.70 11.89
C SER A 91 3.89 -14.41 11.45
N LYS A 92 4.49 -13.93 10.38
CA LYS A 92 5.75 -14.49 9.89
C LYS A 92 6.65 -13.37 9.39
N PRO A 93 7.95 -13.63 9.27
CA PRO A 93 8.83 -12.63 8.68
C PRO A 93 8.35 -12.28 7.28
N LEU A 94 8.32 -10.99 6.98
CA LEU A 94 7.85 -10.54 5.68
C LEU A 94 8.65 -11.15 4.54
N ARG A 95 9.96 -11.28 4.73
CA ARG A 95 10.81 -11.88 3.71
C ARG A 95 10.36 -13.30 3.37
N LYS A 96 10.04 -14.08 4.41
CA LYS A 96 9.57 -15.45 4.19
C LYS A 96 8.24 -15.45 3.45
N TRP A 97 7.33 -14.55 3.85
CA TRP A 97 6.05 -14.45 3.17
C TRP A 97 6.23 -14.09 1.70
N MET A 98 7.13 -13.15 1.40
CA MET A 98 7.36 -12.75 0.01
C MET A 98 7.88 -13.92 -0.84
N ASN A 99 8.73 -14.77 -0.24
CA ASN A 99 9.20 -15.96 -0.95
C ASN A 99 8.06 -16.92 -1.23
N GLU A 100 7.22 -17.16 -0.23
CA GLU A 100 6.11 -18.10 -0.37
C GLU A 100 5.06 -17.58 -1.34
N ALA A 101 4.82 -16.28 -1.34
CA ALA A 101 3.82 -15.66 -2.21
C ALA A 101 4.33 -15.46 -3.63
N GLY A 102 5.61 -15.66 -3.86
CA GLY A 102 6.18 -15.53 -5.20
C GLY A 102 6.30 -14.09 -5.67
N VAL A 103 6.53 -13.16 -4.75
CA VAL A 103 6.74 -11.77 -5.15
C VAL A 103 7.99 -11.68 -6.02
N PRO A 104 7.92 -11.08 -7.22
CA PRO A 104 9.10 -11.00 -8.07
C PRO A 104 10.24 -10.27 -7.39
N ASN A 105 11.46 -10.79 -7.57
CA ASN A 105 12.63 -10.23 -6.90
C ASN A 105 12.81 -8.74 -7.18
N GLU A 106 12.53 -8.31 -8.39
CA GLU A 106 12.74 -6.91 -8.77
C GLU A 106 11.77 -5.96 -8.10
N LEU A 107 10.69 -6.46 -7.51
CA LEU A 107 9.72 -5.61 -6.82
C LEU A 107 9.90 -5.58 -5.31
N ARG A 108 10.61 -6.56 -4.74
CA ARG A 108 10.61 -6.74 -3.29
C ARG A 108 11.16 -5.55 -2.52
N ASP A 109 12.14 -4.86 -3.08
CA ASP A 109 12.79 -3.78 -2.36
C ASP A 109 12.10 -2.43 -2.52
N THR A 110 11.10 -2.33 -3.40
CA THR A 110 10.39 -1.08 -3.59
C THR A 110 8.90 -1.18 -3.35
N LEU A 111 8.36 -2.39 -3.23
CA LEU A 111 6.91 -2.61 -3.09
C LEU A 111 6.36 -1.83 -1.90
N PRO A 112 5.31 -1.01 -2.11
CA PRO A 112 4.75 -0.21 -1.02
C PRO A 112 4.09 -1.05 0.06
N LEU A 113 4.34 -0.68 1.29
CA LEU A 113 3.77 -1.29 2.49
C LEU A 113 3.22 -0.20 3.40
N LEU A 114 2.17 -0.53 4.16
CA LEU A 114 1.76 0.31 5.28
C LEU A 114 2.30 -0.35 6.54
N ALA A 115 3.08 0.40 7.31
CA ALA A 115 3.79 -0.15 8.44
C ALA A 115 3.62 0.69 9.69
N SER A 116 3.60 0.01 10.84
CA SER A 116 3.71 0.61 12.16
C SER A 116 4.92 -0.07 12.81
N GLY A 117 6.05 0.65 12.84
CA GLY A 117 7.30 0.00 13.24
C GLY A 117 7.60 -1.15 12.30
N SER A 118 7.86 -2.33 12.86
CA SER A 118 8.13 -3.52 12.05
C SER A 118 6.87 -4.33 11.75
N GLU A 119 5.71 -3.88 12.20
CA GLU A 119 4.45 -4.57 11.94
C GLU A 119 3.87 -4.07 10.62
N ILE A 120 3.67 -4.97 9.66
CA ILE A 120 3.16 -4.60 8.35
C ILE A 120 1.65 -4.82 8.34
N LEU A 121 0.92 -3.74 8.01
CA LEU A 121 -0.54 -3.77 7.99
C LEU A 121 -1.10 -3.99 6.58
N TRP A 122 -0.35 -3.63 5.57
CA TRP A 122 -0.82 -3.74 4.18
C TRP A 122 0.38 -3.95 3.27
N VAL A 123 0.20 -4.85 2.30
CA VAL A 123 1.21 -5.11 1.26
C VAL A 123 0.53 -4.86 -0.07
N CYS A 124 1.13 -4.01 -0.88
CA CYS A 124 0.61 -3.71 -2.20
C CYS A 124 0.47 -5.00 -3.01
N GLY A 125 -0.70 -5.19 -3.60
CA GLY A 125 -0.98 -6.40 -4.37
C GLY A 125 -1.54 -7.55 -3.55
N GLU A 126 -1.27 -7.60 -2.25
CA GLU A 126 -1.79 -8.67 -1.40
C GLU A 126 -2.99 -8.21 -0.59
N GLY A 127 -2.88 -7.03 0.03
CA GLY A 127 -3.97 -6.50 0.84
C GLY A 127 -3.59 -6.32 2.29
N PHE A 128 -4.61 -6.16 3.14
CA PHE A 128 -4.42 -5.86 4.54
C PHE A 128 -4.19 -7.11 5.37
N ALA A 129 -3.49 -6.91 6.48
CA ALA A 129 -3.20 -7.98 7.44
C ALA A 129 -4.50 -8.50 8.07
N ASP A 130 -4.38 -9.69 8.66
CA ASP A 130 -5.50 -10.35 9.31
C ASP A 130 -6.13 -9.46 10.38
N GLY A 131 -7.46 -9.46 10.44
CA GLY A 131 -8.20 -8.72 11.45
C GLY A 131 -8.50 -7.28 11.12
N LEU A 132 -8.07 -6.78 9.96
CA LEU A 132 -8.27 -5.38 9.61
C LEU A 132 -9.39 -5.15 8.60
N ALA A 133 -10.00 -6.20 8.07
CA ALA A 133 -11.06 -6.05 7.09
C ALA A 133 -12.26 -5.31 7.66
N PRO A 134 -12.97 -4.52 6.84
CA PRO A 134 -14.17 -3.84 7.34
C PRO A 134 -15.24 -4.83 7.71
N ASP A 135 -16.10 -4.44 8.63
CA ASP A 135 -17.27 -5.24 9.01
C ASP A 135 -18.49 -4.34 9.12
N THR A 136 -19.58 -4.89 9.62
CA THR A 136 -20.85 -4.16 9.68
C THR A 136 -20.84 -2.97 10.60
N GLU A 137 -19.84 -2.88 11.47
CA GLU A 137 -19.73 -1.76 12.42
C GLU A 137 -18.74 -0.71 11.98
N SER A 138 -18.07 -0.94 10.86
CA SER A 138 -17.10 0.02 10.35
C SER A 138 -17.80 1.29 9.89
N ARG A 139 -17.25 2.45 10.27
CA ARG A 139 -17.79 3.74 9.87
C ARG A 139 -16.99 4.37 8.75
N TRP A 140 -15.68 4.26 8.85
CA TRP A 140 -14.77 4.76 7.83
C TRP A 140 -13.94 3.61 7.31
N ILE A 141 -13.89 3.50 6.01
CA ILE A 141 -13.15 2.44 5.34
C ILE A 141 -11.96 3.07 4.64
N LEU A 142 -10.78 2.53 4.93
CA LEU A 142 -9.57 2.93 4.26
C LEU A 142 -9.37 2.08 3.02
N HIS A 143 -9.17 2.72 1.88
CA HIS A 143 -8.83 2.04 0.64
C HIS A 143 -7.43 2.46 0.23
N LEU A 144 -6.53 1.48 0.13
CA LEU A 144 -5.15 1.69 -0.28
C LEU A 144 -4.89 0.99 -1.60
N ASP A 145 -4.21 1.69 -2.50
CA ASP A 145 -3.79 1.08 -3.75
C ASP A 145 -2.56 1.79 -4.25
N ALA A 146 -1.75 1.09 -5.06
CA ALA A 146 -0.56 1.68 -5.64
C ALA A 146 -0.19 0.93 -6.91
N GLU A 147 0.46 1.64 -7.81
CA GLU A 147 0.93 1.06 -9.06
C GLU A 147 2.20 1.75 -9.49
N ILE A 148 2.95 1.10 -10.35
CA ILE A 148 4.16 1.68 -10.91
C ILE A 148 3.76 2.57 -12.08
N GLU A 149 4.29 3.79 -12.07
CA GLU A 149 4.14 4.71 -13.19
C GLU A 149 5.07 4.22 -14.30
N THR A 150 4.51 3.72 -15.39
CA THR A 150 5.33 3.07 -16.40
C THR A 150 5.80 4.06 -17.45
N GLN A 151 6.99 3.77 -18.00
CA GLN A 151 7.50 4.51 -19.14
C GLN A 151 6.68 4.27 -20.39
N GLU A 152 5.97 3.17 -20.43
CA GLU A 152 5.17 2.82 -21.60
C GLU A 152 4.13 3.87 -21.93
N GLU A 153 3.54 4.47 -20.90
CA GLU A 153 2.56 5.52 -21.13
C GLU A 153 3.15 6.70 -21.85
N LYS A 154 4.36 7.08 -21.47
CA LYS A 154 5.04 8.18 -22.13
C LYS A 154 5.44 7.82 -23.55
N THR A 155 5.88 6.60 -23.74
CA THR A 155 6.27 6.14 -25.06
C THR A 155 5.08 6.19 -26.01
N ASN A 156 3.92 5.76 -25.54
CA ASN A 156 2.73 5.79 -26.36
C ASN A 156 2.33 7.19 -26.75
N GLU A 157 2.48 8.14 -25.87
CA GLU A 157 2.19 9.52 -26.16
C GLU A 157 3.10 10.06 -27.25
N TYR A 158 4.36 9.71 -27.21
CA TYR A 158 5.32 10.17 -28.19
C TYR A 158 5.17 9.48 -29.52
N ALA A 159 4.62 8.28 -29.53
CA ALA A 159 4.45 7.54 -30.77
C ALA A 159 3.39 8.14 -31.66
N ARG A 160 2.65 9.10 -31.18
CA ARG A 160 1.68 9.81 -32.01
C ARG A 160 2.32 11.03 -32.63
#